data_b3765362169b403e3cc7301d6b1f696e
#
_entry.id   b3765362169b403e3cc7301d6b1f696e
#
_cell.length_a   1.000
_cell.length_b   1.000
_cell.length_c   1.000
_cell.angle_alpha   90.00
_cell.angle_beta   90.00
_cell.angle_gamma   90.00
#
_symmetry.space_group_name_H-M   'P 1'
#
loop_
_entity.id
_entity.type
_entity.pdbx_description
1 polymer ?
#
loop_
_entity_poly.entity_id
_entity_poly.type
_entity_poly.pdbx_seq_one_letter_code
_entity_poly.pdbx_strand_id
1 'polypeptide(L)'
;MPQAKFKKYGIYYNFLNSLAKDLTNFYYKKLDKKFKISNKVKGSGYDPVTSSDRAFEKFIRSKISKKFPNHQIIGEEFGHKDTKSDYSWIIDPIDGTRSFVVGNPSWSNLISLNFK
;
A
#
# COMPACT_ATOMS: atom_id res chain seq x y z
N MET A 1 -14.34 -23.33 0.62
CA MET A 1 -12.90 -23.40 0.34
C MET A 1 -12.27 -24.50 1.18
N PRO A 2 -11.45 -25.37 0.59
CA PRO A 2 -10.80 -26.43 1.37
C PRO A 2 -9.87 -25.85 2.44
N GLN A 3 -9.92 -26.42 3.65
CA GLN A 3 -9.09 -25.97 4.77
C GLN A 3 -7.59 -26.03 4.48
N ALA A 4 -7.14 -26.96 3.63
CA ALA A 4 -5.74 -27.08 3.23
C ALA A 4 -5.23 -25.83 2.50
N LYS A 5 -6.06 -25.20 1.67
CA LYS A 5 -5.73 -23.90 1.04
C LYS A 5 -5.61 -22.78 2.06
N PHE A 6 -6.49 -22.77 3.07
CA PHE A 6 -6.43 -21.79 4.15
C PHE A 6 -5.12 -21.90 4.93
N LYS A 7 -4.68 -23.13 5.26
CA LYS A 7 -3.42 -23.34 5.97
C LYS A 7 -2.23 -22.86 5.16
N LYS A 8 -2.20 -23.13 3.87
CA LYS A 8 -1.10 -22.74 2.98
C LYS A 8 -0.92 -21.22 2.93
N TYR A 9 -2.01 -20.46 2.93
CA TYR A 9 -1.98 -19.02 2.80
C TYR A 9 -2.24 -18.27 4.11
N GLY A 10 -2.34 -19.01 5.21
CA GLY A 10 -2.66 -18.44 6.53
C GLY A 10 -1.68 -17.39 6.99
N ILE A 11 -0.38 -17.58 6.70
CA ILE A 11 0.66 -16.60 7.07
C ILE A 11 0.42 -15.26 6.38
N TYR A 12 0.01 -15.28 5.13
CA TYR A 12 -0.26 -14.04 4.37
C TYR A 12 -1.55 -13.38 4.82
N TYR A 13 -2.58 -14.17 5.09
CA TYR A 13 -3.84 -13.68 5.63
C TYR A 13 -3.63 -12.99 6.98
N ASN A 14 -2.90 -13.64 7.87
CA ASN A 14 -2.60 -13.08 9.19
C ASN A 14 -1.76 -11.81 9.09
N PHE A 15 -0.79 -11.80 8.16
CA PHE A 15 0.02 -10.61 7.91
C PHE A 15 -0.85 -9.44 7.43
N LEU A 16 -1.74 -9.68 6.48
CA LEU A 16 -2.62 -8.63 5.94
C LEU A 16 -3.59 -8.09 7.01
N ASN A 17 -4.13 -8.95 7.86
CA ASN A 17 -4.98 -8.50 8.96
C ASN A 17 -4.21 -7.62 9.95
N SER A 18 -3.00 -8.01 10.29
CA SER A 18 -2.12 -7.22 11.16
C SER A 18 -1.76 -5.89 10.51
N LEU A 19 -1.43 -5.92 9.22
CA LEU A 19 -1.09 -4.72 8.45
C LEU A 19 -2.27 -3.75 8.38
N ALA A 20 -3.49 -4.25 8.22
CA ALA A 20 -4.69 -3.42 8.19
C ALA A 20 -4.87 -2.64 9.49
N LYS A 21 -4.65 -3.29 10.63
CA LYS A 21 -4.69 -2.63 11.94
C LYS A 21 -3.58 -1.59 12.07
N ASP A 22 -2.38 -1.93 11.65
CA ASP A 22 -1.24 -1.03 11.70
C ASP A 22 -1.46 0.20 10.80
N LEU A 23 -2.05 0.00 9.63
CA LEU A 23 -2.38 1.11 8.70
C LEU A 23 -3.43 2.05 9.30
N THR A 24 -4.44 1.50 9.94
CA THR A 24 -5.47 2.31 10.61
C THR A 24 -4.85 3.16 11.71
N ASN A 25 -4.00 2.57 12.54
CA ASN A 25 -3.30 3.30 13.59
C ASN A 25 -2.35 4.34 13.01
N PHE A 26 -1.63 4.00 11.97
CA PHE A 26 -0.71 4.92 11.29
C PHE A 26 -1.45 6.14 10.74
N TYR A 27 -2.59 5.92 10.10
CA TYR A 27 -3.40 7.01 9.56
C TYR A 27 -3.82 7.98 10.68
N TYR A 28 -4.44 7.47 11.74
CA TYR A 28 -4.97 8.34 12.79
C TYR A 28 -3.88 9.02 13.63
N LYS A 29 -2.73 8.39 13.79
CA LYS A 29 -1.63 8.97 14.59
C LYS A 29 -0.76 9.93 13.79
N LYS A 30 -0.56 9.67 12.50
CA LYS A 30 0.45 10.38 11.71
C LYS A 30 -0.10 11.17 10.53
N LEU A 31 -1.18 10.70 9.91
CA LEU A 31 -1.64 11.22 8.63
C LEU A 31 -2.96 11.97 8.68
N ASP A 32 -3.74 11.84 9.75
CA ASP A 32 -5.01 12.55 9.92
C ASP A 32 -4.75 14.02 10.28
N LYS A 33 -3.96 14.69 9.48
CA LYS A 33 -3.52 16.08 9.67
C LYS A 33 -3.23 16.68 8.30
N LYS A 34 -2.53 17.82 8.28
CA LYS A 34 -2.14 18.48 7.04
C LYS A 34 -1.22 17.62 6.20
N PHE A 35 -1.46 17.57 4.91
CA PHE A 35 -0.62 16.90 3.94
C PHE A 35 -0.30 17.84 2.79
N LYS A 36 0.80 17.55 2.08
CA LYS A 36 1.23 18.30 0.89
C LYS A 36 0.72 17.61 -0.36
N ILE A 37 0.32 18.39 -1.34
CA ILE A 37 -0.22 17.92 -2.61
C ILE A 37 0.75 18.29 -3.73
N SER A 38 1.01 17.34 -4.63
CA SER A 38 1.75 17.55 -5.87
C SER A 38 0.93 17.01 -7.03
N ASN A 39 1.28 17.39 -8.25
CA ASN A 39 0.65 16.85 -9.46
C ASN A 39 1.65 15.97 -10.19
N LYS A 40 1.30 14.70 -10.44
CA LYS A 40 2.15 13.74 -11.17
C LYS A 40 2.19 14.03 -12.66
N VAL A 41 1.14 14.64 -13.20
CA VAL A 41 1.00 14.93 -14.63
C VAL A 41 1.48 16.35 -14.91
N LYS A 42 2.36 16.51 -15.90
CA LYS A 42 2.79 17.81 -16.37
C LYS A 42 1.78 18.35 -17.38
N GLY A 43 1.54 19.66 -17.37
CA GLY A 43 0.61 20.33 -18.29
C GLY A 43 -0.80 20.43 -17.72
N SER A 44 -1.83 20.25 -18.56
CA SER A 44 -3.23 20.48 -18.22
C SER A 44 -3.90 19.33 -17.45
N GLY A 45 -3.25 18.19 -17.33
CA GLY A 45 -3.81 17.05 -16.61
C GLY A 45 -3.76 17.23 -15.09
N TYR A 46 -4.60 16.48 -14.38
CA TYR A 46 -4.62 16.47 -12.91
C TYR A 46 -4.56 15.04 -12.40
N ASP A 47 -3.43 14.66 -11.84
CA ASP A 47 -3.19 13.38 -11.19
C ASP A 47 -2.47 13.63 -9.87
N PRO A 48 -3.21 13.95 -8.80
CA PRO A 48 -2.61 14.38 -7.55
C PRO A 48 -1.88 13.25 -6.83
N VAL A 49 -0.80 13.62 -6.18
CA VAL A 49 -0.12 12.78 -5.20
C VAL A 49 0.07 13.61 -3.95
N THR A 50 -0.10 13.00 -2.80
CA THR A 50 0.09 13.69 -1.51
C THR A 50 1.31 13.12 -0.80
N SER A 51 1.81 13.87 0.19
CA SER A 51 2.82 13.31 1.10
C SER A 51 2.30 12.07 1.84
N SER A 52 0.97 11.96 1.97
CA SER A 52 0.32 10.78 2.56
C SER A 52 0.44 9.55 1.67
N ASP A 53 0.34 9.69 0.35
CA ASP A 53 0.59 8.56 -0.58
C ASP A 53 1.97 7.96 -0.35
N ARG A 54 2.97 8.81 -0.31
CA ARG A 54 4.35 8.39 -0.08
C ARG A 54 4.56 7.80 1.30
N ALA A 55 3.97 8.42 2.32
CA ALA A 55 4.09 7.93 3.70
C ALA A 55 3.44 6.55 3.86
N PHE A 56 2.25 6.34 3.29
CA PHE A 56 1.58 5.04 3.30
C PHE A 56 2.42 3.98 2.60
N GLU A 57 2.90 4.27 1.40
CA GLU A 57 3.68 3.28 0.64
C GLU A 57 4.97 2.92 1.38
N LYS A 58 5.68 3.91 1.91
CA LYS A 58 6.90 3.68 2.69
C LYS A 58 6.63 2.81 3.91
N PHE A 59 5.53 3.06 4.61
CA PHE A 59 5.12 2.27 5.76
C PHE A 59 4.82 0.82 5.38
N ILE A 60 4.03 0.61 4.31
CA ILE A 60 3.66 -0.71 3.82
C ILE A 60 4.90 -1.49 3.38
N ARG A 61 5.79 -0.86 2.61
CA ARG A 61 7.04 -1.48 2.16
C ARG A 61 7.91 -1.92 3.33
N SER A 62 8.00 -1.10 4.36
CA SER A 62 8.75 -1.41 5.57
C SER A 62 8.22 -2.66 6.25
N LYS A 63 6.90 -2.77 6.39
CA LYS A 63 6.25 -3.94 7.00
C LYS A 63 6.45 -5.21 6.17
N ILE A 64 6.29 -5.11 4.86
CA ILE A 64 6.50 -6.25 3.96
C ILE A 64 7.95 -6.71 3.99
N SER A 65 8.89 -5.79 3.86
CA SER A 65 10.32 -6.12 3.81
C SER A 65 10.82 -6.72 5.11
N LYS A 66 10.25 -6.31 6.23
CA LYS A 66 10.59 -6.88 7.53
C LYS A 66 10.13 -8.33 7.67
N LYS A 67 8.93 -8.64 7.18
CA LYS A 67 8.35 -9.99 7.29
C LYS A 67 8.79 -10.90 6.14
N PHE A 68 8.87 -10.35 4.93
CA PHE A 68 9.17 -11.10 3.71
C PHE A 68 10.29 -10.39 2.93
N PRO A 69 11.54 -10.43 3.43
CA PRO A 69 12.62 -9.61 2.86
C PRO A 69 12.96 -9.95 1.41
N ASN A 70 12.64 -11.16 0.96
CA ASN A 70 12.97 -11.62 -0.39
C ASN A 70 11.84 -11.43 -1.40
N HIS A 71 10.67 -10.98 -0.97
CA HIS A 71 9.56 -10.75 -1.88
C HIS A 71 9.77 -9.48 -2.70
N GLN A 72 9.26 -9.49 -3.93
CA GLN A 72 9.22 -8.29 -4.77
C GLN A 72 8.15 -7.33 -4.27
N ILE A 73 8.37 -6.05 -4.48
CA ILE A 73 7.39 -5.00 -4.15
C ILE A 73 7.29 -4.05 -5.33
N ILE A 74 6.07 -3.83 -5.80
CA ILE A 74 5.76 -2.89 -6.89
C ILE A 74 4.80 -1.85 -6.34
N GLY A 75 5.21 -0.59 -6.34
CA GLY A 75 4.38 0.49 -5.82
C GLY A 75 4.43 1.71 -6.73
N GLU A 76 3.39 2.53 -6.67
CA GLU A 76 3.28 3.71 -7.53
C GLU A 76 4.33 4.78 -7.21
N GLU A 77 4.69 4.93 -5.92
CA GLU A 77 5.50 6.07 -5.49
C GLU A 77 7.00 5.77 -5.48
N PHE A 78 7.39 4.55 -5.15
CA PHE A 78 8.79 4.17 -4.99
C PHE A 78 9.24 3.05 -5.92
N GLY A 79 8.42 2.70 -6.91
CA GLY A 79 8.80 1.79 -7.99
C GLY A 79 8.88 0.33 -7.58
N HIS A 80 9.78 -0.38 -8.22
CA HIS A 80 9.87 -1.84 -8.15
C HIS A 80 11.12 -2.28 -7.39
N LYS A 81 10.91 -2.93 -6.25
CA LYS A 81 11.96 -3.71 -5.59
C LYS A 81 12.00 -5.08 -6.27
N ASP A 82 12.94 -5.27 -7.18
CA ASP A 82 13.08 -6.49 -7.96
C ASP A 82 13.91 -7.51 -7.19
N THR A 83 13.36 -8.72 -7.05
CA THR A 83 14.05 -9.86 -6.45
C THR A 83 13.82 -11.09 -7.32
N LYS A 84 14.46 -12.20 -6.96
CA LYS A 84 14.25 -13.48 -7.65
C LYS A 84 13.03 -14.24 -7.16
N SER A 85 12.24 -13.68 -6.26
CA SER A 85 11.06 -14.34 -5.71
C SER A 85 9.93 -14.44 -6.74
N ASP A 86 9.17 -15.52 -6.68
CA ASP A 86 7.90 -15.66 -7.41
C ASP A 86 6.76 -14.88 -6.74
N TYR A 87 6.97 -14.38 -5.53
CA TYR A 87 6.00 -13.56 -4.82
C TYR A 87 6.27 -12.08 -5.06
N SER A 88 5.22 -11.35 -5.40
CA SER A 88 5.29 -9.91 -5.57
C SER A 88 4.08 -9.24 -4.93
N TRP A 89 4.35 -8.17 -4.20
CA TRP A 89 3.34 -7.31 -3.59
C TRP A 89 3.11 -6.12 -4.50
N ILE A 90 1.85 -5.84 -4.80
CA ILE A 90 1.48 -4.66 -5.58
C ILE A 90 0.73 -3.72 -4.65
N ILE A 91 1.18 -2.47 -4.59
CA ILE A 91 0.69 -1.48 -3.64
C ILE A 91 0.16 -0.27 -4.40
N ASP A 92 -1.10 0.08 -4.17
CA ASP A 92 -1.63 1.41 -4.43
C ASP A 92 -1.91 2.03 -3.05
N PRO A 93 -1.06 2.96 -2.58
CA PRO A 93 -1.17 3.45 -1.21
C PRO A 93 -2.46 4.19 -0.94
N ILE A 94 -2.94 4.98 -1.90
CA ILE A 94 -4.26 5.63 -1.81
C ILE A 94 -4.95 5.50 -3.16
N ASP A 95 -5.86 4.54 -3.26
CA ASP A 95 -6.81 4.50 -4.36
C ASP A 95 -7.88 5.55 -4.10
N GLY A 96 -8.07 6.45 -5.04
CA GLY A 96 -8.96 7.58 -4.87
C GLY A 96 -8.29 8.80 -4.24
N THR A 97 -7.07 9.14 -4.65
CA THR A 97 -6.32 10.28 -4.12
C THR A 97 -7.10 11.60 -4.24
N ARG A 98 -7.87 11.77 -5.30
CA ARG A 98 -8.73 12.97 -5.47
C ARG A 98 -9.77 13.07 -4.35
N SER A 99 -10.39 11.94 -4.00
CA SER A 99 -11.33 11.87 -2.87
C SER A 99 -10.63 12.18 -1.56
N PHE A 100 -9.44 11.61 -1.35
CA PHE A 100 -8.62 11.86 -0.17
C PHE A 100 -8.31 13.35 0.00
N VAL A 101 -7.90 14.00 -1.08
CA VAL A 101 -7.51 15.42 -1.09
C VAL A 101 -8.67 16.33 -0.65
N VAL A 102 -9.90 16.02 -1.09
CA VAL A 102 -11.08 16.87 -0.79
C VAL A 102 -11.83 16.43 0.47
N GLY A 103 -11.28 15.46 1.21
CA GLY A 103 -11.90 14.99 2.45
C GLY A 103 -13.09 14.06 2.25
N ASN A 104 -13.26 13.52 1.05
CA ASN A 104 -14.29 12.51 0.77
C ASN A 104 -13.79 11.14 1.26
N PRO A 105 -14.62 10.39 2.01
CA PRO A 105 -14.17 9.09 2.56
C PRO A 105 -14.01 7.97 1.52
N SER A 106 -14.32 8.19 0.25
CA SER A 106 -14.22 7.19 -0.81
C SER A 106 -12.78 6.99 -1.29
N TRP A 107 -11.91 6.53 -0.41
CA TRP A 107 -10.53 6.14 -0.74
C TRP A 107 -10.14 4.92 0.08
N SER A 108 -9.10 4.21 -0.38
CA SER A 108 -8.64 3.01 0.30
C SER A 108 -7.17 2.74 0.03
N ASN A 109 -6.56 1.90 0.86
CA ASN A 109 -5.27 1.30 0.55
C ASN A 109 -5.52 -0.01 -0.21
N LEU A 110 -4.87 -0.22 -1.34
CA LEU A 110 -4.95 -1.46 -2.11
C LEU A 110 -3.61 -2.18 -2.04
N ILE A 111 -3.63 -3.41 -1.54
CA ILE A 111 -2.43 -4.23 -1.38
C ILE A 111 -2.78 -5.63 -1.84
N SER A 112 -2.04 -6.15 -2.82
CA SER A 112 -2.23 -7.51 -3.29
C SER A 112 -0.93 -8.28 -3.29
N LEU A 113 -1.01 -9.58 -2.97
CA LEU A 113 0.09 -10.52 -3.11
C LEU A 113 -0.17 -11.39 -4.32
N ASN A 114 0.81 -11.45 -5.22
CA ASN A 114 0.73 -12.23 -6.43
C ASN A 114 1.78 -13.34 -6.39
N PHE A 115 1.41 -14.51 -6.87
CA PHE A 115 2.30 -15.64 -7.02
C PHE A 115 2.33 -16.06 -8.48
N LYS A 116 3.52 -16.24 -9.00
CA LYS A 116 3.74 -16.59 -10.40
C LYS A 116 3.48 -18.07 -10.67
#